data_6bc4a99a5600d05a831f3c2c4ec239f7
#
_entry.id   6bc4a99a5600d05a831f3c2c4ec239f7
#
_cell.length_a   1.000
_cell.length_b   1.000
_cell.length_c   1.000
_cell.angle_alpha   90.00
_cell.angle_beta   90.00
_cell.angle_gamma   90.00
#
_symmetry.space_group_name_H-M   'P 1'
#
loop_
_entity.id
_entity.type
_entity.pdbx_description
1 polymer ?
#
loop_
_entity_poly.entity_id
_entity_poly.type
_entity_poly.pdbx_seq_one_letter_code
_entity_poly.pdbx_strand_id
1 'polypeptide(L)'
;WTSDGSAEDSGKEKKRAGCLLYNGKYVYFDKNGYALESYEKKYDDVPLVTGLKYDELVMQEKIPVKKEKVFSYLLELTTAIDKYNLSIDQIYIKEDGNALLISDKITVDLYNKKDIDIKISELAGMLKKVKGKSGTIDMKYFSEDHKIAVFQPKKSWKNLVKKVSLS
;
A
#
# COMPACT_ATOMS: atom_id res chain seq x y z
N TRP A 1 0.74 30.68 23.75
CA TRP A 1 0.58 30.14 23.55
C TRP A 1 0.42 29.90 22.82
N THR A 2 0.84 29.80 22.75
CA THR A 2 0.57 29.27 22.21
C THR A 2 0.76 28.87 21.65
N SER A 3 1.15 28.97 21.74
CA SER A 3 1.17 28.39 21.37
C SER A 3 1.38 27.88 20.94
N ASP A 4 1.82 27.97 21.07
CA ASP A 4 1.93 27.21 20.96
C ASP A 4 1.52 26.45 20.42
N GLY A 5 1.47 26.54 20.46
CA GLY A 5 0.72 25.47 19.91
C GLY A 5 1.46 24.60 18.98
N SER A 6 2.45 24.97 18.57
CA SER A 6 3.25 24.32 17.59
C SER A 6 3.78 22.96 18.04
N ALA A 7 4.50 22.97 19.08
CA ALA A 7 5.17 21.73 19.51
C ALA A 7 4.16 20.68 19.87
N GLU A 8 3.14 21.09 20.48
CA GLU A 8 2.14 20.11 20.85
C GLU A 8 1.47 19.51 19.63
N ASP A 9 1.46 20.23 18.57
CA ASP A 9 0.79 19.73 17.38
C ASP A 9 1.47 18.55 16.78
N SER A 10 2.77 18.57 16.74
CA SER A 10 3.50 17.46 16.13
C SER A 10 3.21 16.17 16.87
N GLY A 11 3.11 16.19 18.17
CA GLY A 11 2.83 15.01 18.93
C GLY A 11 1.40 14.55 18.80
N LYS A 12 0.49 15.48 18.66
CA LYS A 12 -0.91 15.16 18.56
C LYS A 12 -1.29 14.64 17.21
N GLU A 13 -0.57 15.07 16.21
CA GLU A 13 -0.98 14.80 14.84
C GLU A 13 -0.09 13.79 14.18
N LYS A 14 0.05 12.67 14.85
CA LYS A 14 0.74 11.55 14.21
C LYS A 14 -0.05 11.16 12.99
N LYS A 15 0.58 11.27 11.87
CA LYS A 15 -0.06 10.99 10.61
C LYS A 15 -0.28 9.50 10.44
N ARG A 16 -1.47 9.15 10.02
CA ARG A 16 -1.79 7.75 9.75
C ARG A 16 -1.09 7.30 8.48
N ALA A 17 -0.46 6.14 8.54
CA ALA A 17 0.27 5.58 7.40
C ALA A 17 -0.53 4.47 6.73
N GLY A 18 -1.29 3.73 7.50
CA GLY A 18 -2.10 2.64 6.99
C GLY A 18 -3.04 2.15 8.05
N CYS A 19 -3.82 1.10 7.73
CA CYS A 19 -4.71 0.52 8.71
C CYS A 19 -4.78 -0.99 8.55
N LEU A 20 -5.17 -1.64 9.64
CA LEU A 20 -5.35 -3.09 9.71
C LEU A 20 -6.78 -3.37 10.10
N LEU A 21 -7.35 -4.45 9.59
CA LEU A 21 -8.66 -4.90 10.06
C LEU A 21 -8.44 -5.91 11.19
N TYR A 22 -8.83 -5.52 12.40
CA TYR A 22 -8.57 -6.30 13.60
C TYR A 22 -9.83 -6.32 14.47
N ASN A 23 -10.32 -7.53 14.75
CA ASN A 23 -11.53 -7.72 15.56
C ASN A 23 -12.72 -6.90 15.06
N GLY A 24 -12.88 -6.82 13.74
CA GLY A 24 -14.00 -6.12 13.14
C GLY A 24 -13.86 -4.61 13.09
N LYS A 25 -12.71 -4.08 13.49
CA LYS A 25 -12.45 -2.64 13.48
C LYS A 25 -11.20 -2.33 12.68
N TYR A 26 -11.14 -1.09 12.18
CA TYR A 26 -9.97 -0.63 11.44
C TYR A 26 -9.03 0.06 12.42
N VAL A 27 -7.84 -0.54 12.62
CA VAL A 27 -6.82 0.00 13.51
C VAL A 27 -5.81 0.76 12.67
N TYR A 28 -5.67 2.04 12.93
CA TYR A 28 -4.73 2.88 12.19
C TYR A 28 -3.36 2.90 12.86
N PHE A 29 -2.32 2.93 12.05
CA PHE A 29 -0.95 2.99 12.57
C PHE A 29 -0.18 4.11 11.90
N ASP A 30 0.88 4.58 12.57
CA ASP A 30 1.73 5.64 12.03
C ASP A 30 2.94 5.08 11.30
N LYS A 31 3.77 5.96 10.77
CA LYS A 31 4.95 5.59 9.99
C LYS A 31 5.98 4.81 10.80
N ASN A 32 5.89 4.86 12.10
CA ASN A 32 6.80 4.15 12.99
C ASN A 32 6.23 2.81 13.45
N GLY A 33 5.01 2.49 13.03
CA GLY A 33 4.42 1.20 13.34
C GLY A 33 3.66 1.15 14.64
N TYR A 34 3.28 2.29 15.19
CA TYR A 34 2.49 2.34 16.43
C TYR A 34 1.02 2.38 16.12
N ALA A 35 0.23 1.56 16.80
CA ALA A 35 -1.22 1.58 16.69
C ALA A 35 -1.74 2.84 17.34
N LEU A 36 -2.51 3.63 16.61
CA LEU A 36 -2.99 4.92 17.07
C LEU A 36 -4.40 4.86 17.65
N GLU A 37 -5.32 4.36 16.83
CA GLU A 37 -6.74 4.36 17.19
C GLU A 37 -7.49 3.37 16.34
N SER A 38 -8.70 3.03 16.75
CA SER A 38 -9.52 2.09 15.99
C SER A 38 -10.92 2.67 15.76
N TYR A 39 -11.51 2.31 14.63
CA TYR A 39 -12.85 2.74 14.25
C TYR A 39 -13.59 1.60 13.59
N GLU A 40 -14.91 1.65 13.65
CA GLU A 40 -15.74 0.65 13.00
C GLU A 40 -15.79 0.83 11.49
N LYS A 41 -15.52 2.04 11.01
CA LYS A 41 -15.51 2.33 9.58
C LYS A 41 -14.13 2.84 9.17
N LYS A 42 -13.83 2.65 7.89
CA LYS A 42 -12.58 3.17 7.34
C LYS A 42 -12.80 4.62 6.91
N TYR A 43 -12.09 5.53 7.56
CA TYR A 43 -12.30 6.97 7.36
C TYR A 43 -11.24 7.66 6.52
N ASP A 44 -10.05 7.10 6.45
CA ASP A 44 -8.92 7.77 5.79
C ASP A 44 -8.58 7.18 4.44
N ASP A 45 -7.81 7.94 3.67
CA ASP A 45 -7.30 7.50 2.38
C ASP A 45 -6.04 6.67 2.48
N VAL A 46 -5.71 6.21 3.67
CA VAL A 46 -4.55 5.35 3.85
C VAL A 46 -4.89 3.93 3.42
N PRO A 47 -3.90 3.17 2.94
CA PRO A 47 -4.17 1.82 2.46
C PRO A 47 -4.50 0.85 3.59
N LEU A 48 -5.39 -0.08 3.29
CA LEU A 48 -5.66 -1.20 4.17
C LEU A 48 -4.60 -2.26 3.94
N VAL A 49 -3.92 -2.67 5.01
CA VAL A 49 -2.87 -3.68 4.90
C VAL A 49 -3.44 -5.04 5.25
N THR A 50 -3.22 -6.00 4.36
CA THR A 50 -3.66 -7.38 4.57
C THR A 50 -2.46 -8.31 4.41
N GLY A 51 -2.56 -9.50 4.99
CA GLY A 51 -1.49 -10.49 4.92
C GLY A 51 -0.39 -10.33 5.94
N LEU A 52 -0.39 -9.23 6.68
CA LEU A 52 0.60 -9.02 7.75
C LEU A 52 0.23 -9.87 8.95
N LYS A 53 1.21 -10.56 9.52
CA LYS A 53 1.00 -11.42 10.69
C LYS A 53 1.51 -10.73 11.94
N TYR A 54 0.66 -10.68 12.96
CA TYR A 54 0.96 -9.99 14.20
C TYR A 54 0.15 -10.59 15.34
N ASP A 55 0.62 -10.31 16.57
CA ASP A 55 -0.08 -10.75 17.77
C ASP A 55 -1.10 -9.70 18.19
N GLU A 56 -1.65 -9.84 19.39
CA GLU A 56 -2.71 -8.97 19.87
C GLU A 56 -2.28 -7.49 19.89
N LEU A 57 -3.13 -6.63 19.34
CA LEU A 57 -2.84 -5.20 19.24
C LEU A 57 -3.23 -4.46 20.52
N VAL A 58 -2.38 -3.54 20.93
CA VAL A 58 -2.66 -2.63 22.05
C VAL A 58 -2.50 -1.22 21.52
N MET A 59 -3.53 -0.40 21.74
CA MET A 59 -3.50 0.99 21.25
C MET A 59 -2.37 1.76 21.92
N GLN A 60 -1.72 2.63 21.16
CA GLN A 60 -0.60 3.46 21.57
C GLN A 60 0.68 2.68 21.74
N GLU A 61 0.71 1.41 21.34
CA GLU A 61 1.92 0.60 21.37
C GLU A 61 2.28 0.13 19.97
N LYS A 62 3.53 -0.24 19.81
CA LYS A 62 4.01 -0.74 18.53
C LYS A 62 3.32 -2.04 18.19
N ILE A 63 2.97 -2.21 16.92
CA ILE A 63 2.31 -3.42 16.46
C ILE A 63 3.26 -4.61 16.61
N PRO A 64 2.83 -5.66 17.34
CA PRO A 64 3.70 -6.81 17.61
C PRO A 64 3.73 -7.78 16.43
N VAL A 65 4.52 -7.44 15.42
CA VAL A 65 4.58 -8.21 14.18
C VAL A 65 5.40 -9.48 14.37
N LYS A 66 5.09 -10.49 13.59
CA LYS A 66 5.82 -11.76 13.60
C LYS A 66 7.17 -11.64 12.89
N LYS A 67 7.26 -10.83 11.84
CA LYS A 67 8.48 -10.67 11.06
C LYS A 67 8.82 -9.19 10.94
N GLU A 68 9.84 -8.77 11.67
CA GLU A 68 10.24 -7.36 11.71
C GLU A 68 10.70 -6.83 10.35
N LYS A 69 11.38 -7.66 9.57
CA LYS A 69 11.86 -7.22 8.25
C LYS A 69 10.70 -6.92 7.30
N VAL A 70 9.65 -7.73 7.36
CA VAL A 70 8.46 -7.52 6.55
C VAL A 70 7.77 -6.23 6.97
N PHE A 71 7.71 -5.99 8.27
CA PHE A 71 7.08 -4.77 8.78
C PHE A 71 7.87 -3.53 8.40
N SER A 72 9.20 -3.59 8.51
CA SER A 72 10.05 -2.48 8.10
C SER A 72 9.84 -2.15 6.63
N TYR A 73 9.75 -3.16 5.79
CA TYR A 73 9.46 -2.98 4.37
C TYR A 73 8.10 -2.32 4.17
N LEU A 74 7.10 -2.78 4.90
CA LEU A 74 5.76 -2.20 4.82
C LEU A 74 5.78 -0.71 5.19
N LEU A 75 6.49 -0.36 6.24
CA LEU A 75 6.57 1.03 6.68
C LEU A 75 7.32 1.89 5.66
N GLU A 76 8.33 1.35 5.00
CA GLU A 76 8.99 2.04 3.90
C GLU A 76 8.02 2.28 2.75
N LEU A 77 7.20 1.29 2.44
CA LEU A 77 6.20 1.42 1.38
C LEU A 77 5.19 2.52 1.71
N THR A 78 4.65 2.50 2.92
CA THR A 78 3.66 3.52 3.30
C THR A 78 4.26 4.91 3.31
N THR A 79 5.52 5.03 3.71
CA THR A 79 6.23 6.30 3.69
C THR A 79 6.40 6.82 2.26
N ALA A 80 6.77 5.94 1.33
CA ALA A 80 6.94 6.32 -0.07
C ALA A 80 5.59 6.65 -0.72
N ILE A 81 4.56 5.88 -0.42
CA ILE A 81 3.22 6.14 -0.93
C ILE A 81 2.75 7.53 -0.52
N ASP A 82 3.00 7.89 0.72
CA ASP A 82 2.65 9.22 1.22
C ASP A 82 3.51 10.30 0.55
N LYS A 83 4.82 10.05 0.45
CA LYS A 83 5.77 11.01 -0.12
C LYS A 83 5.40 11.39 -1.55
N TYR A 84 5.00 10.41 -2.35
CA TYR A 84 4.67 10.63 -3.75
C TYR A 84 3.17 10.77 -3.98
N ASN A 85 2.41 10.84 -2.92
CA ASN A 85 0.99 11.15 -2.96
C ASN A 85 0.18 10.16 -3.81
N LEU A 86 0.51 8.89 -3.70
CA LEU A 86 -0.21 7.85 -4.41
C LEU A 86 -1.52 7.51 -3.72
N SER A 87 -2.50 7.17 -4.52
CA SER A 87 -3.81 6.72 -4.04
C SER A 87 -3.82 5.20 -4.08
N ILE A 88 -3.43 4.57 -2.99
CA ILE A 88 -3.38 3.11 -2.88
C ILE A 88 -4.47 2.67 -1.92
N ASP A 89 -5.33 1.77 -2.37
CA ASP A 89 -6.46 1.28 -1.56
C ASP A 89 -6.05 0.18 -0.61
N GLN A 90 -5.13 -0.68 -1.04
CA GLN A 90 -4.75 -1.84 -0.25
C GLN A 90 -3.32 -2.23 -0.52
N ILE A 91 -2.64 -2.71 0.52
CA ILE A 91 -1.32 -3.31 0.41
C ILE A 91 -1.47 -4.75 0.88
N TYR A 92 -1.22 -5.70 0.00
CA TYR A 92 -1.29 -7.11 0.34
C TYR A 92 0.12 -7.67 0.52
N ILE A 93 0.43 -8.17 1.71
CA ILE A 93 1.72 -8.80 2.00
C ILE A 93 1.61 -10.28 1.71
N LYS A 94 2.38 -10.74 0.74
CA LYS A 94 2.37 -12.15 0.33
C LYS A 94 3.17 -13.01 1.31
N GLU A 95 3.03 -14.32 1.17
CA GLU A 95 3.73 -15.26 2.05
C GLU A 95 5.25 -15.07 2.01
N ASP A 96 5.79 -14.70 0.85
CA ASP A 96 7.23 -14.48 0.72
C ASP A 96 7.68 -13.11 1.26
N GLY A 97 6.76 -12.32 1.79
CA GLY A 97 7.06 -11.02 2.35
C GLY A 97 7.05 -9.88 1.35
N ASN A 98 6.86 -10.17 0.08
CA ASN A 98 6.75 -9.13 -0.94
C ASN A 98 5.33 -8.57 -0.95
N ALA A 99 5.16 -7.41 -1.55
CA ALA A 99 3.88 -6.71 -1.50
C ALA A 99 3.26 -6.55 -2.87
N LEU A 100 1.94 -6.62 -2.89
CA LEU A 100 1.13 -6.17 -4.02
C LEU A 100 0.40 -4.90 -3.58
N LEU A 101 0.38 -3.90 -4.44
CA LEU A 101 -0.38 -2.69 -4.19
C LEU A 101 -1.63 -2.73 -5.05
N ILE A 102 -2.75 -2.33 -4.47
CA ILE A 102 -4.02 -2.31 -5.20
C ILE A 102 -4.54 -0.88 -5.22
N SER A 103 -4.76 -0.38 -6.43
CA SER A 103 -5.30 0.96 -6.64
C SER A 103 -6.45 0.82 -7.63
N ASP A 104 -7.67 1.02 -7.13
CA ASP A 104 -8.89 0.84 -7.92
C ASP A 104 -8.89 -0.58 -8.53
N LYS A 105 -8.82 -0.70 -9.84
CA LYS A 105 -8.84 -1.99 -10.53
C LYS A 105 -7.46 -2.43 -10.98
N ILE A 106 -6.42 -1.72 -10.54
CA ILE A 106 -5.04 -2.02 -10.91
C ILE A 106 -4.34 -2.70 -9.75
N THR A 107 -3.67 -3.82 -10.05
CA THR A 107 -2.79 -4.48 -9.09
C THR A 107 -1.36 -4.21 -9.52
N VAL A 108 -0.52 -3.79 -8.59
CA VAL A 108 0.89 -3.52 -8.86
C VAL A 108 1.72 -4.59 -8.17
N ASP A 109 2.49 -5.33 -8.95
CA ASP A 109 3.42 -6.32 -8.41
C ASP A 109 4.80 -5.69 -8.36
N LEU A 110 5.26 -5.39 -7.15
CA LEU A 110 6.57 -4.78 -6.95
C LEU A 110 7.70 -5.78 -7.11
N TYR A 111 7.37 -7.06 -7.18
CA TYR A 111 8.28 -8.17 -7.42
C TYR A 111 9.23 -8.45 -6.26
N ASN A 112 10.02 -7.45 -5.83
CA ASN A 112 10.95 -7.61 -4.72
C ASN A 112 11.02 -6.30 -3.93
N LYS A 113 11.92 -6.29 -2.92
CA LYS A 113 12.04 -5.15 -2.00
C LYS A 113 13.08 -4.13 -2.42
N LYS A 114 13.59 -4.25 -3.64
CA LYS A 114 14.62 -3.34 -4.14
C LYS A 114 14.02 -2.09 -4.73
N ASP A 115 14.75 -0.98 -4.62
CA ASP A 115 14.42 0.27 -5.30
C ASP A 115 13.02 0.79 -4.99
N ILE A 116 12.61 0.68 -3.72
CA ILE A 116 11.27 1.05 -3.31
C ILE A 116 10.94 2.49 -3.69
N ASP A 117 11.82 3.42 -3.34
CA ASP A 117 11.56 4.84 -3.57
C ASP A 117 11.37 5.15 -5.06
N ILE A 118 12.25 4.61 -5.89
CA ILE A 118 12.18 4.84 -7.34
C ILE A 118 10.95 4.17 -7.93
N LYS A 119 10.65 2.94 -7.51
CA LYS A 119 9.46 2.23 -7.99
C LYS A 119 8.19 3.01 -7.68
N ILE A 120 8.05 3.48 -6.46
CA ILE A 120 6.85 4.21 -6.07
C ILE A 120 6.78 5.55 -6.77
N SER A 121 7.92 6.23 -6.93
CA SER A 121 7.99 7.49 -7.65
C SER A 121 7.50 7.34 -9.09
N GLU A 122 8.01 6.33 -9.80
CA GLU A 122 7.60 6.10 -11.19
C GLU A 122 6.17 5.60 -11.28
N LEU A 123 5.73 4.87 -10.28
CA LEU A 123 4.38 4.33 -10.25
C LEU A 123 3.32 5.41 -10.28
N ALA A 124 3.61 6.57 -9.71
CA ALA A 124 2.66 7.68 -9.73
C ALA A 124 2.26 8.06 -11.15
N GLY A 125 3.24 8.13 -12.06
CA GLY A 125 2.96 8.42 -13.46
C GLY A 125 2.29 7.27 -14.18
N MET A 126 2.70 6.04 -13.86
CA MET A 126 2.13 4.85 -14.49
C MET A 126 0.65 4.70 -14.16
N LEU A 127 0.28 4.93 -12.91
CA LEU A 127 -1.13 4.82 -12.50
C LEU A 127 -2.00 5.85 -13.22
N LYS A 128 -1.47 7.03 -13.49
CA LYS A 128 -2.22 8.04 -14.25
C LYS A 128 -2.48 7.56 -15.67
N LYS A 129 -1.51 6.90 -16.29
CA LYS A 129 -1.65 6.42 -17.66
C LYS A 129 -2.68 5.31 -17.80
N VAL A 130 -2.87 4.51 -16.76
CA VAL A 130 -3.81 3.38 -16.80
C VAL A 130 -5.08 3.65 -16.03
N LYS A 131 -5.33 4.88 -15.66
CA LYS A 131 -6.53 5.24 -14.90
C LYS A 131 -7.79 4.79 -15.63
N GLY A 132 -8.68 4.15 -14.92
CA GLY A 132 -9.92 3.63 -15.47
C GLY A 132 -9.79 2.28 -16.14
N LYS A 133 -8.58 1.76 -16.25
CA LYS A 133 -8.36 0.42 -16.81
C LYS A 133 -8.27 -0.61 -15.69
N SER A 134 -8.35 -1.87 -16.09
CA SER A 134 -8.20 -3.01 -15.16
C SER A 134 -7.02 -3.85 -15.61
N GLY A 135 -6.19 -4.25 -14.67
CA GLY A 135 -5.05 -5.08 -15.01
C GLY A 135 -3.96 -5.07 -13.96
N THR A 136 -2.79 -5.50 -14.36
CA THR A 136 -1.64 -5.61 -13.46
C THR A 136 -0.45 -4.86 -14.02
N ILE A 137 0.22 -4.08 -13.17
CA ILE A 137 1.51 -3.49 -13.50
C ILE A 137 2.57 -4.38 -12.88
N ASP A 138 3.42 -4.96 -13.73
CA ASP A 138 4.47 -5.87 -13.30
C ASP A 138 5.81 -5.14 -13.34
N MET A 139 6.47 -5.05 -12.19
CA MET A 139 7.76 -4.36 -12.07
C MET A 139 8.93 -5.33 -11.95
N LYS A 140 8.77 -6.54 -12.47
CA LYS A 140 9.80 -7.59 -12.39
C LYS A 140 11.15 -7.13 -12.96
N TYR A 141 11.11 -6.42 -14.07
CA TYR A 141 12.33 -5.98 -14.74
C TYR A 141 12.68 -4.52 -14.47
N PHE A 142 11.99 -3.91 -13.53
CA PHE A 142 12.23 -2.51 -13.18
C PHE A 142 13.55 -2.38 -12.42
N SER A 143 14.34 -1.38 -12.79
CA SER A 143 15.55 -1.04 -12.06
C SER A 143 15.79 0.45 -12.23
N GLU A 144 16.76 0.97 -11.48
CA GLU A 144 17.11 2.39 -11.56
C GLU A 144 17.58 2.74 -12.99
N ASP A 145 18.28 1.81 -13.63
CA ASP A 145 18.79 2.04 -14.98
C ASP A 145 17.76 1.78 -16.07
N HIS A 146 16.76 0.94 -15.76
CA HIS A 146 15.70 0.59 -16.71
C HIS A 146 14.36 0.74 -16.02
N LYS A 147 13.79 1.92 -16.12
CA LYS A 147 12.53 2.23 -15.45
C LYS A 147 11.34 1.74 -16.27
N ILE A 148 11.32 0.44 -16.50
CA ILE A 148 10.31 -0.22 -17.33
C ILE A 148 9.42 -1.09 -16.47
N ALA A 149 8.11 -0.91 -16.62
CA ALA A 149 7.12 -1.81 -16.04
C ALA A 149 6.17 -2.22 -17.15
N VAL A 150 5.62 -3.42 -17.02
CA VAL A 150 4.72 -3.98 -18.03
C VAL A 150 3.30 -3.91 -17.50
N PHE A 151 2.40 -3.32 -18.27
CA PHE A 151 0.98 -3.32 -17.94
C PHE A 151 0.30 -4.45 -18.70
N GLN A 152 -0.33 -5.36 -17.96
CA GLN A 152 -1.09 -6.46 -18.53
C GLN A 152 -2.57 -6.20 -18.26
N PRO A 153 -3.34 -5.80 -19.29
CA PRO A 153 -4.77 -5.55 -19.12
C PRO A 153 -5.49 -6.83 -18.74
N LYS A 154 -6.47 -6.71 -17.87
CA LYS A 154 -7.30 -7.85 -17.50
C LYS A 154 -8.21 -8.20 -18.65
N LYS A 155 -8.16 -9.47 -19.10
CA LYS A 155 -9.04 -9.95 -20.16
C LYS A 155 -10.41 -10.27 -19.57
N SER A 156 -11.44 -9.69 -20.16
CA SER A 156 -12.80 -10.01 -19.75
C SER A 156 -13.23 -11.30 -20.44
N TRP A 157 -14.18 -12.01 -19.81
CA TRP A 157 -14.70 -13.22 -20.41
C TRP A 157 -15.41 -12.92 -21.74
N LYS A 158 -15.96 -11.72 -21.89
CA LYS A 158 -16.59 -11.30 -23.14
C LYS A 158 -15.59 -11.29 -24.28
N ASN A 159 -14.38 -10.82 -24.04
CA ASN A 159 -13.33 -10.83 -25.05
C ASN A 159 -12.91 -12.25 -25.38
N LEU A 160 -12.89 -13.14 -24.39
CA LEU A 160 -12.55 -14.53 -24.63
C LEU A 160 -13.62 -15.22 -25.47
N VAL A 161 -14.89 -14.99 -25.16
CA VAL A 161 -15.99 -15.56 -25.93
C VAL A 161 -15.97 -15.06 -27.37
N LYS A 162 -15.76 -13.77 -27.54
CA LYS A 162 -15.68 -13.18 -28.86
C LYS A 162 -14.52 -13.79 -29.67
N LYS A 163 -13.39 -14.00 -29.02
CA LYS A 163 -12.23 -14.58 -29.66
C LYS A 163 -12.50 -16.02 -30.07
N VAL A 164 -13.19 -16.78 -29.26
CA VAL A 164 -13.52 -18.17 -29.57
C VAL A 164 -14.49 -18.23 -30.73
N SER A 165 -15.48 -17.37 -30.76
CA SER A 165 -16.48 -17.40 -31.82
C SER A 165 -15.92 -16.97 -33.18
N LEU A 166 -14.81 -16.27 -33.20
CA LEU A 166 -14.16 -15.88 -34.44
C LEU A 166 -13.22 -16.97 -34.99
N SER A 167 -12.88 -17.92 -34.17
CA SER A 167 -12.01 -19.01 -34.57
C SER A 167 -12.83 -20.20 -35.03
#